data_2e44587393793f6d0b90c0832dbaf48f
#
_entry.id   2e44587393793f6d0b90c0832dbaf48f
#
_cell.length_a   1.000
_cell.length_b   1.000
_cell.length_c   1.000
_cell.angle_alpha   90.00
_cell.angle_beta   90.00
_cell.angle_gamma   90.00
#
_symmetry.space_group_name_H-M   'P 1'
#
loop_
_entity.id
_entity.type
_entity.pdbx_description
1 polymer ?
#
loop_
_entity_poly.entity_id
_entity_poly.type
_entity_poly.pdbx_seq_one_letter_code
_entity_poly.pdbx_strand_id
1 'polypeptide(L)'
;MANRRQSLIILILYFIIYALPSLLVASFHNLGSQVFVIQTVDYLVGAVLLVIVASRMHEPNPLEKHPVSWVKALLWGLLGTVLVIVGQMVILQLTQLLGHSTASANTTTLLTVGRQYPFFFLAIMVGAPIMEELVFRKVIFGNLAPLTGQIGAALISSVFFSFAHADGHFILYAFIGLLFCWLYRQTGRIQTSMLAHILMNSVVILPTLLGK
;
A
#
# COMPACT_ATOMS: atom_id res chain seq x y z
N MET A 1 -0.93 16.48 -19.68
CA MET A 1 0.20 16.29 -18.74
C MET A 1 0.13 17.24 -17.51
N ALA A 2 -1.04 17.75 -17.18
CA ALA A 2 -1.26 18.76 -16.13
C ALA A 2 -0.85 18.32 -14.72
N ASN A 3 -0.86 17.03 -14.40
CA ASN A 3 -0.52 16.52 -13.04
C ASN A 3 0.91 15.99 -12.90
N ARG A 4 1.81 16.20 -13.87
CA ARG A 4 3.20 15.68 -13.82
C ARG A 4 3.94 16.16 -12.58
N ARG A 5 3.81 17.44 -12.24
CA ARG A 5 4.49 18.02 -11.09
C ARG A 5 4.04 17.36 -9.78
N GLN A 6 2.73 17.22 -9.58
CA GLN A 6 2.17 16.57 -8.38
C GLN A 6 2.54 15.09 -8.31
N SER A 7 2.51 14.38 -9.44
CA SER A 7 2.96 12.98 -9.51
C SER A 7 4.43 12.83 -9.10
N LEU A 8 5.31 13.69 -9.61
CA LEU A 8 6.73 13.69 -9.23
C LEU A 8 6.92 14.02 -7.76
N ILE A 9 6.19 15.01 -7.21
CA ILE A 9 6.25 15.37 -5.80
C ILE A 9 5.81 14.16 -4.95
N ILE A 10 4.72 13.47 -5.30
CA ILE A 10 4.26 12.25 -4.58
C ILE A 10 5.36 11.19 -4.57
N LEU A 11 5.98 10.90 -5.72
CA LEU A 11 7.05 9.91 -5.81
C LEU A 11 8.26 10.29 -4.95
N ILE A 12 8.75 11.53 -5.07
CA ILE A 12 9.91 12.02 -4.32
C ILE A 12 9.62 11.99 -2.81
N LEU A 13 8.47 12.51 -2.39
CA LEU A 13 8.08 12.49 -0.97
C LEU A 13 7.98 11.08 -0.43
N TYR A 14 7.36 10.16 -1.18
CA TYR A 14 7.25 8.76 -0.78
C TYR A 14 8.64 8.14 -0.54
N PHE A 15 9.58 8.33 -1.48
CA PHE A 15 10.93 7.80 -1.32
C PHE A 15 11.68 8.43 -0.14
N ILE A 16 11.51 9.73 0.11
CA ILE A 16 12.11 10.40 1.27
C ILE A 16 11.54 9.80 2.56
N ILE A 17 10.22 9.71 2.70
CA ILE A 17 9.54 9.16 3.87
C ILE A 17 9.97 7.70 4.08
N TYR A 18 9.97 6.88 3.03
CA TYR A 18 10.36 5.48 3.11
C TYR A 18 11.83 5.28 3.54
N ALA A 19 12.74 6.14 3.07
CA ALA A 19 14.17 6.06 3.38
C ALA A 19 14.54 6.68 4.73
N LEU A 20 13.76 7.64 5.24
CA LEU A 20 14.10 8.43 6.42
C LEU A 20 14.41 7.59 7.67
N PRO A 21 13.62 6.59 8.06
CA PRO A 21 13.93 5.78 9.25
C PRO A 21 15.28 5.07 9.14
N SER A 22 15.58 4.49 7.98
CA SER A 22 16.85 3.79 7.73
C SER A 22 18.03 4.75 7.74
N LEU A 23 17.88 5.94 7.16
CA LEU A 23 18.92 6.98 7.17
C LEU A 23 19.19 7.49 8.59
N LEU A 24 18.15 7.64 9.41
CA LEU A 24 18.30 8.06 10.80
C LEU A 24 19.04 7.00 11.62
N VAL A 25 18.72 5.72 11.47
CA VAL A 25 19.44 4.62 12.15
C VAL A 25 20.90 4.58 11.73
N ALA A 26 21.20 4.78 10.44
CA ALA A 26 22.57 4.80 9.94
C ALA A 26 23.39 6.00 10.45
N SER A 27 22.72 7.14 10.68
CA SER A 27 23.39 8.40 11.11
C SER A 27 23.52 8.53 12.63
N PHE A 28 22.58 7.94 13.37
CA PHE A 28 22.48 8.07 14.83
C PHE A 28 22.44 6.71 15.51
N HIS A 29 23.59 6.23 16.00
CA HIS A 29 23.75 4.90 16.57
C HIS A 29 22.96 4.65 17.88
N ASN A 30 22.46 5.70 18.54
CA ASN A 30 21.84 5.63 19.87
C ASN A 30 20.31 5.82 19.85
N LEU A 31 19.64 5.76 18.70
CA LEU A 31 18.19 5.95 18.61
C LEU A 31 17.38 4.85 19.31
N GLY A 32 17.90 3.63 19.36
CA GLY A 32 17.20 2.51 19.99
C GLY A 32 15.75 2.38 19.51
N SER A 33 14.83 2.25 20.45
CA SER A 33 13.40 2.13 20.16
C SER A 33 12.73 3.42 19.64
N GLN A 34 13.36 4.58 19.78
CA GLN A 34 12.80 5.85 19.32
C GLN A 34 12.58 5.86 17.80
N VAL A 35 13.33 5.07 17.05
CA VAL A 35 13.16 4.91 15.60
C VAL A 35 11.73 4.52 15.23
N PHE A 36 11.07 3.68 16.03
CA PHE A 36 9.69 3.24 15.74
C PHE A 36 8.66 4.33 16.00
N VAL A 37 8.90 5.19 16.99
CA VAL A 37 8.08 6.39 17.22
C VAL A 37 8.25 7.36 16.06
N ILE A 38 9.48 7.61 15.65
CA ILE A 38 9.79 8.47 14.52
C ILE A 38 9.14 7.93 13.24
N GLN A 39 9.28 6.64 12.95
CA GLN A 39 8.68 6.01 11.78
C GLN A 39 7.15 6.08 11.81
N THR A 40 6.52 5.94 12.99
CA THR A 40 5.07 6.08 13.13
C THR A 40 4.62 7.49 12.74
N VAL A 41 5.26 8.50 13.30
CA VAL A 41 4.95 9.91 12.99
C VAL A 41 5.23 10.21 11.52
N ASP A 42 6.38 9.78 11.01
CA ASP A 42 6.81 9.98 9.63
C ASP A 42 5.78 9.42 8.63
N TYR A 43 5.33 8.18 8.84
CA TYR A 43 4.34 7.55 7.94
C TYR A 43 2.96 8.21 8.02
N LEU A 44 2.50 8.60 9.21
CA LEU A 44 1.21 9.26 9.36
C LEU A 44 1.24 10.68 8.77
N VAL A 45 2.28 11.44 9.07
CA VAL A 45 2.48 12.79 8.48
C VAL A 45 2.67 12.66 6.96
N GLY A 46 3.48 11.70 6.52
CA GLY A 46 3.70 11.40 5.11
C GLY A 46 2.41 11.10 4.37
N ALA A 47 1.54 10.25 4.92
CA ALA A 47 0.24 9.95 4.33
C ALA A 47 -0.61 11.21 4.17
N VAL A 48 -0.67 12.07 5.20
CA VAL A 48 -1.40 13.36 5.13
C VAL A 48 -0.80 14.27 4.06
N LEU A 49 0.52 14.41 4.00
CA LEU A 49 1.21 15.23 3.00
C LEU A 49 0.92 14.74 1.57
N LEU A 50 1.02 13.42 1.33
CA LEU A 50 0.72 12.85 0.02
C LEU A 50 -0.75 13.04 -0.37
N VAL A 51 -1.69 12.91 0.56
CA VAL A 51 -3.12 13.20 0.32
C VAL A 51 -3.31 14.68 -0.06
N ILE A 52 -2.66 15.62 0.65
CA ILE A 52 -2.73 17.06 0.32
C ILE A 52 -2.17 17.33 -1.08
N VAL A 53 -1.04 16.72 -1.46
CA VAL A 53 -0.48 16.88 -2.81
C VAL A 53 -1.43 16.27 -3.85
N ALA A 54 -1.97 15.08 -3.58
CA ALA A 54 -2.90 14.40 -4.49
C ALA A 54 -4.22 15.18 -4.68
N SER A 55 -4.72 15.85 -3.63
CA SER A 55 -5.92 16.69 -3.71
C SER A 55 -5.75 17.93 -4.57
N ARG A 56 -4.50 18.37 -4.81
CA ARG A 56 -4.17 19.49 -5.70
C ARG A 56 -3.95 19.07 -7.15
N MET A 57 -4.22 17.83 -7.51
CA MET A 57 -4.29 17.41 -8.91
C MET A 57 -5.56 17.98 -9.56
N HIS A 58 -5.39 18.91 -10.51
CA HIS A 58 -6.52 19.64 -11.10
C HIS A 58 -7.28 18.84 -12.15
N GLU A 59 -6.61 17.92 -12.83
CA GLU A 59 -7.27 17.06 -13.81
C GLU A 59 -7.51 15.67 -13.25
N PRO A 60 -8.76 15.16 -13.33
CA PRO A 60 -9.03 13.79 -12.91
C PRO A 60 -8.22 12.82 -13.77
N ASN A 61 -7.68 11.80 -13.14
CA ASN A 61 -7.09 10.67 -13.82
C ASN A 61 -8.15 10.08 -14.78
N PRO A 62 -7.79 9.61 -15.98
CA PRO A 62 -8.73 8.95 -16.88
C PRO A 62 -9.58 7.86 -16.23
N LEU A 63 -9.05 7.19 -15.22
CA LEU A 63 -9.77 6.19 -14.42
C LEU A 63 -10.85 6.80 -13.49
N GLU A 64 -10.73 8.06 -13.13
CA GLU A 64 -11.61 8.78 -12.19
C GLU A 64 -12.71 9.60 -12.88
N LYS A 65 -12.84 9.53 -14.22
CA LYS A 65 -13.81 10.34 -14.98
C LYS A 65 -15.28 10.02 -14.64
N HIS A 66 -15.57 8.75 -14.30
CA HIS A 66 -16.92 8.28 -14.00
C HIS A 66 -16.93 7.49 -12.70
N PRO A 67 -16.73 8.15 -11.53
CA PRO A 67 -16.66 7.45 -10.26
C PRO A 67 -18.05 6.93 -9.84
N VAL A 68 -18.09 5.72 -9.28
CA VAL A 68 -19.31 5.17 -8.70
C VAL A 68 -19.74 5.97 -7.46
N SER A 69 -20.97 5.79 -6.99
CA SER A 69 -21.43 6.40 -5.72
C SER A 69 -20.58 5.92 -4.53
N TRP A 70 -20.53 6.70 -3.47
CA TRP A 70 -19.76 6.36 -2.26
C TRP A 70 -20.21 5.05 -1.61
N VAL A 71 -21.52 4.76 -1.62
CA VAL A 71 -22.04 3.49 -1.12
C VAL A 71 -21.51 2.31 -1.94
N LYS A 72 -21.53 2.43 -3.27
CA LYS A 72 -20.95 1.40 -4.15
C LYS A 72 -19.43 1.27 -3.93
N ALA A 73 -18.71 2.38 -3.76
CA ALA A 73 -17.28 2.34 -3.47
C ALA A 73 -16.98 1.61 -2.15
N LEU A 74 -17.77 1.87 -1.10
CA LEU A 74 -17.66 1.16 0.18
C LEU A 74 -17.90 -0.35 0.00
N LEU A 75 -18.98 -0.74 -0.68
CA LEU A 75 -19.30 -2.16 -0.92
C LEU A 75 -18.19 -2.85 -1.74
N TRP A 76 -17.67 -2.18 -2.77
CA TRP A 76 -16.53 -2.68 -3.54
C TRP A 76 -15.25 -2.80 -2.69
N GLY A 77 -15.00 -1.86 -1.78
CA GLY A 77 -13.87 -1.92 -0.83
C GLY A 77 -13.97 -3.12 0.10
N LEU A 78 -15.15 -3.36 0.67
CA LEU A 78 -15.41 -4.53 1.53
C LEU A 78 -15.28 -5.84 0.75
N LEU A 79 -15.87 -5.93 -0.44
CA LEU A 79 -15.71 -7.08 -1.32
C LEU A 79 -14.23 -7.30 -1.68
N GLY A 80 -13.51 -6.22 -2.02
CA GLY A 80 -12.09 -6.26 -2.32
C GLY A 80 -11.25 -6.79 -1.17
N THR A 81 -11.59 -6.42 0.08
CA THR A 81 -10.96 -6.97 1.28
C THR A 81 -11.13 -8.48 1.36
N VAL A 82 -12.34 -8.98 1.14
CA VAL A 82 -12.58 -10.44 1.14
C VAL A 82 -11.81 -11.13 0.03
N LEU A 83 -11.85 -10.57 -1.19
CA LEU A 83 -11.15 -11.15 -2.34
C LEU A 83 -9.63 -11.19 -2.14
N VAL A 84 -9.03 -10.12 -1.59
CA VAL A 84 -7.59 -10.10 -1.36
C VAL A 84 -7.19 -11.09 -0.27
N ILE A 85 -7.95 -11.20 0.82
CA ILE A 85 -7.67 -12.15 1.91
C ILE A 85 -7.79 -13.59 1.41
N VAL A 86 -8.87 -13.93 0.74
CA VAL A 86 -9.07 -15.29 0.18
C VAL A 86 -7.97 -15.61 -0.85
N GLY A 87 -7.66 -14.66 -1.75
CA GLY A 87 -6.61 -14.86 -2.74
C GLY A 87 -5.22 -15.05 -2.11
N GLN A 88 -4.89 -14.29 -1.06
CA GLN A 88 -3.66 -14.50 -0.28
C GLN A 88 -3.61 -15.91 0.33
N MET A 89 -4.69 -16.34 0.97
CA MET A 89 -4.77 -17.68 1.57
C MET A 89 -4.54 -18.77 0.52
N VAL A 90 -5.17 -18.66 -0.65
CA VAL A 90 -4.99 -19.61 -1.76
C VAL A 90 -3.54 -19.61 -2.25
N ILE A 91 -2.95 -18.43 -2.49
CA ILE A 91 -1.57 -18.34 -2.98
C ILE A 91 -0.59 -18.91 -1.96
N LEU A 92 -0.74 -18.58 -0.67
CA LEU A 92 0.11 -19.11 0.40
C LEU A 92 -0.03 -20.63 0.50
N GLN A 93 -1.25 -21.18 0.42
CA GLN A 93 -1.47 -22.62 0.43
C GLN A 93 -0.81 -23.32 -0.76
N LEU A 94 -0.92 -22.75 -1.97
CA LEU A 94 -0.23 -23.28 -3.16
C LEU A 94 1.30 -23.21 -2.99
N THR A 95 1.82 -22.10 -2.45
CA THR A 95 3.25 -21.93 -2.17
C THR A 95 3.75 -23.03 -1.21
N GLN A 96 2.99 -23.33 -0.16
CA GLN A 96 3.31 -24.39 0.79
C GLN A 96 3.26 -25.78 0.15
N LEU A 97 2.25 -26.05 -0.68
CA LEU A 97 2.15 -27.33 -1.40
C LEU A 97 3.30 -27.57 -2.37
N LEU A 98 3.89 -26.50 -2.91
CA LEU A 98 5.08 -26.54 -3.76
C LEU A 98 6.40 -26.63 -2.96
N GLY A 99 6.33 -26.76 -1.62
CA GLY A 99 7.50 -26.92 -0.75
C GLY A 99 8.24 -25.62 -0.44
N HIS A 100 7.65 -24.44 -0.72
CA HIS A 100 8.24 -23.15 -0.41
C HIS A 100 7.74 -22.61 0.94
N SER A 101 8.58 -21.79 1.60
CA SER A 101 8.20 -21.10 2.84
C SER A 101 7.10 -20.08 2.58
N THR A 102 6.13 -20.03 3.49
CA THR A 102 5.07 -19.00 3.51
C THR A 102 5.33 -17.90 4.55
N ALA A 103 6.43 -18.00 5.31
CA ALA A 103 6.80 -17.01 6.31
C ALA A 103 7.35 -15.76 5.64
N SER A 104 6.66 -14.63 5.81
CA SER A 104 7.13 -13.31 5.39
C SER A 104 8.01 -12.71 6.48
N ALA A 105 9.27 -12.46 6.16
CA ALA A 105 10.21 -11.79 7.06
C ALA A 105 9.74 -10.35 7.36
N ASN A 106 9.18 -9.67 6.37
CA ASN A 106 8.61 -8.33 6.54
C ASN A 106 7.46 -8.35 7.54
N THR A 107 6.46 -9.22 7.34
CA THR A 107 5.30 -9.33 8.24
C THR A 107 5.76 -9.69 9.67
N THR A 108 6.66 -10.66 9.82
CA THR A 108 7.19 -11.07 11.14
C THR A 108 7.86 -9.89 11.86
N THR A 109 8.68 -9.12 11.17
CA THR A 109 9.35 -7.93 11.72
C THR A 109 8.32 -6.88 12.16
N LEU A 110 7.36 -6.55 11.30
CA LEU A 110 6.31 -5.57 11.61
C LEU A 110 5.47 -5.98 12.82
N LEU A 111 5.11 -7.26 12.94
CA LEU A 111 4.36 -7.78 14.08
C LEU A 111 5.18 -7.74 15.37
N THR A 112 6.47 -8.08 15.31
CA THR A 112 7.38 -8.05 16.47
C THR A 112 7.55 -6.63 16.99
N VAL A 113 7.78 -5.67 16.09
CA VAL A 113 7.90 -4.25 16.44
C VAL A 113 6.58 -3.72 17.02
N GLY A 114 5.45 -4.03 16.35
CA GLY A 114 4.15 -3.55 16.78
C GLY A 114 3.71 -4.09 18.16
N ARG A 115 4.12 -5.30 18.55
CA ARG A 115 3.89 -5.82 19.91
C ARG A 115 4.60 -4.98 20.97
N GLN A 116 5.82 -4.51 20.68
CA GLN A 116 6.58 -3.67 21.59
C GLN A 116 6.12 -2.21 21.57
N TYR A 117 5.66 -1.74 20.39
CA TYR A 117 5.25 -0.36 20.13
C TYR A 117 3.88 -0.33 19.44
N PRO A 118 2.76 -0.47 20.16
CA PRO A 118 1.43 -0.60 19.58
C PRO A 118 1.03 0.55 18.63
N PHE A 119 1.52 1.76 18.87
CA PHE A 119 1.26 2.90 17.97
C PHE A 119 1.83 2.70 16.56
N PHE A 120 2.87 1.88 16.41
CA PHE A 120 3.45 1.53 15.12
C PHE A 120 2.45 0.82 14.20
N PHE A 121 1.46 0.13 14.76
CA PHE A 121 0.39 -0.47 13.95
C PHE A 121 -0.43 0.56 13.19
N LEU A 122 -0.60 1.80 13.69
CA LEU A 122 -1.26 2.87 12.95
C LEU A 122 -0.50 3.22 11.66
N ALA A 123 0.83 3.24 11.72
CA ALA A 123 1.65 3.49 10.55
C ALA A 123 1.45 2.41 9.48
N ILE A 124 1.50 1.13 9.86
CA ILE A 124 1.45 0.00 8.91
C ILE A 124 0.03 -0.39 8.50
N MET A 125 -0.98 -0.12 9.34
CA MET A 125 -2.38 -0.39 8.99
C MET A 125 -3.00 0.73 8.14
N VAL A 126 -2.59 1.97 8.33
CA VAL A 126 -3.25 3.14 7.72
C VAL A 126 -2.27 3.99 6.91
N GLY A 127 -1.16 4.41 7.51
CA GLY A 127 -0.21 5.34 6.87
C GLY A 127 0.42 4.77 5.61
N ALA A 128 1.03 3.60 5.71
CA ALA A 128 1.66 2.93 4.58
C ALA A 128 0.65 2.60 3.45
N PRO A 129 -0.50 1.96 3.68
CA PRO A 129 -1.49 1.72 2.64
C PRO A 129 -1.94 2.97 1.90
N ILE A 130 -2.19 4.08 2.59
CA ILE A 130 -2.59 5.34 1.93
C ILE A 130 -1.48 5.83 1.00
N MET A 131 -0.24 5.86 1.48
CA MET A 131 0.90 6.31 0.67
C MET A 131 1.14 5.39 -0.54
N GLU A 132 1.09 4.08 -0.32
CA GLU A 132 1.29 3.08 -1.37
C GLU A 132 0.21 3.14 -2.44
N GLU A 133 -1.07 3.29 -2.08
CA GLU A 133 -2.13 3.45 -3.06
C GLU A 133 -1.97 4.73 -3.89
N LEU A 134 -1.55 5.84 -3.27
CA LEU A 134 -1.26 7.07 -4.00
C LEU A 134 -0.11 6.92 -4.99
N VAL A 135 0.95 6.20 -4.61
CA VAL A 135 2.11 5.96 -5.47
C VAL A 135 1.78 4.95 -6.57
N PHE A 136 1.37 3.74 -6.19
CA PHE A 136 1.27 2.64 -7.14
C PHE A 136 -0.01 2.73 -7.99
N ARG A 137 -1.16 3.14 -7.41
CA ARG A 137 -2.43 3.15 -8.15
C ARG A 137 -2.72 4.52 -8.77
N LYS A 138 -2.65 5.61 -7.98
CA LYS A 138 -2.96 6.92 -8.54
C LYS A 138 -1.87 7.43 -9.49
N VAL A 139 -0.59 7.33 -9.09
CA VAL A 139 0.52 7.86 -9.89
C VAL A 139 0.98 6.85 -10.95
N ILE A 140 1.47 5.66 -10.57
CA ILE A 140 2.07 4.73 -11.54
C ILE A 140 1.00 4.17 -12.47
N PHE A 141 0.01 3.45 -11.95
CA PHE A 141 -1.04 2.85 -12.76
C PHE A 141 -1.83 3.91 -13.52
N GLY A 142 -2.24 4.98 -12.86
CA GLY A 142 -3.05 6.04 -13.47
C GLY A 142 -2.36 6.80 -14.60
N ASN A 143 -1.06 7.11 -14.47
CA ASN A 143 -0.32 7.81 -15.52
C ASN A 143 0.12 6.87 -16.67
N LEU A 144 0.32 5.58 -16.40
CA LEU A 144 0.71 4.61 -17.41
C LEU A 144 -0.48 4.08 -18.22
N ALA A 145 -1.69 4.06 -17.64
CA ALA A 145 -2.88 3.52 -18.31
C ALA A 145 -3.16 4.12 -19.71
N PRO A 146 -3.00 5.44 -19.95
CA PRO A 146 -3.13 6.02 -21.29
C PRO A 146 -2.01 5.61 -22.27
N LEU A 147 -0.84 5.17 -21.76
CA LEU A 147 0.35 4.88 -22.58
C LEU A 147 0.45 3.39 -22.95
N THR A 148 0.19 2.51 -21.97
CA THR A 148 0.39 1.05 -22.11
C THR A 148 -0.90 0.25 -22.09
N GLY A 149 -2.05 0.96 -22.06
CA GLY A 149 -3.34 0.33 -21.77
C GLY A 149 -3.49 -0.06 -20.30
N GLN A 150 -4.71 -0.35 -19.90
CA GLN A 150 -5.03 -0.61 -18.49
C GLN A 150 -4.36 -1.90 -17.97
N ILE A 151 -4.24 -2.93 -18.82
CA ILE A 151 -3.61 -4.20 -18.44
C ILE A 151 -2.11 -4.01 -18.27
N GLY A 152 -1.42 -3.40 -19.23
CA GLY A 152 0.01 -3.15 -19.16
C GLY A 152 0.38 -2.28 -17.96
N ALA A 153 -0.38 -1.21 -17.73
CA ALA A 153 -0.18 -0.33 -16.58
C ALA A 153 -0.39 -1.04 -15.24
N ALA A 154 -1.42 -1.90 -15.13
CA ALA A 154 -1.69 -2.68 -13.91
C ALA A 154 -0.56 -3.68 -13.63
N LEU A 155 -0.06 -4.37 -14.65
CA LEU A 155 1.08 -5.28 -14.53
C LEU A 155 2.32 -4.54 -14.05
N ILE A 156 2.68 -3.41 -14.67
CA ILE A 156 3.85 -2.61 -14.30
C ILE A 156 3.72 -2.13 -12.85
N SER A 157 2.57 -1.55 -12.49
CA SER A 157 2.32 -1.07 -11.13
C SER A 157 2.42 -2.19 -10.08
N SER A 158 1.89 -3.38 -10.39
CA SER A 158 1.89 -4.52 -9.48
C SER A 158 3.28 -5.15 -9.32
N VAL A 159 4.09 -5.15 -10.38
CA VAL A 159 5.48 -5.57 -10.34
C VAL A 159 6.30 -4.63 -9.45
N PHE A 160 6.17 -3.32 -9.62
CA PHE A 160 6.85 -2.35 -8.74
C PHE A 160 6.39 -2.46 -7.28
N PHE A 161 5.09 -2.66 -7.06
CA PHE A 161 4.54 -2.90 -5.73
C PHE A 161 5.15 -4.14 -5.08
N SER A 162 5.27 -5.23 -5.83
CA SER A 162 5.88 -6.47 -5.36
C SER A 162 7.36 -6.30 -5.02
N PHE A 163 8.14 -5.61 -5.86
CA PHE A 163 9.55 -5.33 -5.58
C PHE A 163 9.74 -4.45 -4.35
N ALA A 164 8.83 -3.49 -4.10
CA ALA A 164 8.91 -2.63 -2.92
C ALA A 164 8.79 -3.40 -1.59
N HIS A 165 8.17 -4.58 -1.59
CA HIS A 165 8.05 -5.43 -0.39
C HIS A 165 9.29 -6.28 -0.09
N ALA A 166 10.10 -6.63 -1.11
CA ALA A 166 11.44 -7.23 -1.02
C ALA A 166 11.60 -8.44 -0.05
N ASP A 167 10.54 -9.24 0.18
CA ASP A 167 10.53 -10.35 1.14
C ASP A 167 10.41 -11.76 0.49
N GLY A 168 10.59 -11.85 -0.81
CA GLY A 168 10.56 -13.11 -1.57
C GLY A 168 9.16 -13.58 -2.02
N HIS A 169 8.07 -12.99 -1.53
CA HIS A 169 6.70 -13.35 -1.91
C HIS A 169 6.18 -12.59 -3.14
N PHE A 170 6.99 -12.55 -4.20
CA PHE A 170 6.72 -11.74 -5.40
C PHE A 170 5.31 -11.97 -5.99
N ILE A 171 4.90 -13.22 -6.17
CA ILE A 171 3.61 -13.57 -6.76
C ILE A 171 2.45 -13.08 -5.89
N LEU A 172 2.59 -13.20 -4.57
CA LEU A 172 1.60 -12.74 -3.61
C LEU A 172 1.36 -11.23 -3.72
N TYR A 173 2.43 -10.44 -3.66
CA TYR A 173 2.31 -8.98 -3.75
C TYR A 173 1.91 -8.50 -5.15
N ALA A 174 2.33 -9.20 -6.20
CA ALA A 174 1.86 -8.91 -7.55
C ALA A 174 0.35 -9.14 -7.70
N PHE A 175 -0.18 -10.23 -7.14
CA PHE A 175 -1.62 -10.49 -7.08
C PHE A 175 -2.39 -9.39 -6.32
N ILE A 176 -1.92 -9.03 -5.12
CA ILE A 176 -2.50 -7.95 -4.31
C ILE A 176 -2.51 -6.65 -5.13
N GLY A 177 -1.38 -6.36 -5.77
CA GLY A 177 -1.21 -5.20 -6.63
C GLY A 177 -2.24 -5.12 -7.76
N LEU A 178 -2.42 -6.23 -8.49
CA LEU A 178 -3.39 -6.37 -9.58
C LEU A 178 -4.82 -6.18 -9.09
N LEU A 179 -5.16 -6.77 -7.94
CA LEU A 179 -6.50 -6.65 -7.37
C LEU A 179 -6.83 -5.19 -6.99
N PHE A 180 -5.88 -4.47 -6.39
CA PHE A 180 -6.09 -3.06 -6.06
C PHE A 180 -6.15 -2.17 -7.30
N CYS A 181 -5.37 -2.43 -8.35
CA CYS A 181 -5.53 -1.77 -9.65
C CYS A 181 -6.92 -2.02 -10.23
N TRP A 182 -7.41 -3.26 -10.15
CA TRP A 182 -8.74 -3.62 -10.62
C TRP A 182 -9.84 -2.91 -9.83
N LEU A 183 -9.78 -2.86 -8.49
CA LEU A 183 -10.75 -2.14 -7.65
C LEU A 183 -10.80 -0.65 -7.99
N TYR A 184 -9.64 0.00 -8.11
CA TYR A 184 -9.55 1.40 -8.49
C TYR A 184 -10.18 1.66 -9.87
N ARG A 185 -9.85 0.81 -10.84
CA ARG A 185 -10.42 0.88 -12.19
C ARG A 185 -11.94 0.72 -12.20
N GLN A 186 -12.48 -0.27 -11.46
CA GLN A 186 -13.91 -0.58 -11.42
C GLN A 186 -14.72 0.54 -10.78
N THR A 187 -14.15 1.26 -9.84
CA THR A 187 -14.88 2.26 -9.06
C THR A 187 -14.59 3.69 -9.46
N GLY A 188 -13.47 3.94 -10.14
CA GLY A 188 -12.97 5.28 -10.39
C GLY A 188 -12.66 6.06 -9.11
N ARG A 189 -12.48 5.35 -7.99
CA ARG A 189 -12.20 5.94 -6.68
C ARG A 189 -11.01 5.25 -6.03
N ILE A 190 -9.93 6.00 -5.85
CA ILE A 190 -8.73 5.50 -5.16
C ILE A 190 -9.03 5.07 -3.71
N GLN A 191 -10.02 5.69 -3.09
CA GLN A 191 -10.46 5.37 -1.72
C GLN A 191 -10.98 3.94 -1.59
N THR A 192 -11.45 3.32 -2.68
CA THR A 192 -11.91 1.93 -2.68
C THR A 192 -10.73 0.96 -2.45
N SER A 193 -9.65 1.13 -3.19
CA SER A 193 -8.46 0.29 -2.99
C SER A 193 -7.74 0.64 -1.68
N MET A 194 -7.70 1.90 -1.26
CA MET A 194 -7.21 2.30 0.07
C MET A 194 -7.96 1.58 1.19
N LEU A 195 -9.31 1.55 1.13
CA LEU A 195 -10.12 0.87 2.12
C LEU A 195 -9.81 -0.62 2.16
N ALA A 196 -9.79 -1.28 1.00
CA ALA A 196 -9.49 -2.71 0.93
C ALA A 196 -8.10 -3.03 1.48
N HIS A 197 -7.11 -2.19 1.20
CA HIS A 197 -5.74 -2.35 1.67
C HIS A 197 -5.62 -2.14 3.19
N ILE A 198 -6.21 -1.07 3.73
CA ILE A 198 -6.26 -0.80 5.17
C ILE A 198 -6.92 -1.97 5.90
N LEU A 199 -8.07 -2.44 5.43
CA LEU A 199 -8.80 -3.54 6.07
C LEU A 199 -8.01 -4.87 5.97
N MET A 200 -7.38 -5.15 4.84
CA MET A 200 -6.51 -6.31 4.68
C MET A 200 -5.38 -6.30 5.72
N ASN A 201 -4.62 -5.20 5.83
CA ASN A 201 -3.55 -5.08 6.82
C ASN A 201 -4.10 -5.18 8.25
N SER A 202 -5.27 -4.60 8.51
CA SER A 202 -5.92 -4.67 9.82
C SER A 202 -6.27 -6.11 10.21
N VAL A 203 -6.82 -6.92 9.30
CA VAL A 203 -7.14 -8.32 9.56
C VAL A 203 -5.90 -9.15 9.89
N VAL A 204 -4.76 -8.87 9.24
CA VAL A 204 -3.49 -9.56 9.53
C VAL A 204 -2.92 -9.15 10.88
N ILE A 205 -3.07 -7.88 11.28
CA ILE A 205 -2.40 -7.29 12.45
C ILE A 205 -3.24 -7.42 13.73
N LEU A 206 -4.57 -7.28 13.64
CA LEU A 206 -5.48 -7.29 14.81
C LEU A 206 -5.33 -8.52 15.72
N PRO A 207 -5.16 -9.76 15.23
CA PRO A 207 -4.93 -10.91 16.11
C PRO A 207 -3.71 -10.74 17.00
N THR A 208 -2.65 -10.12 16.47
CA THR A 208 -1.41 -9.85 17.22
C THR A 208 -1.62 -8.82 18.34
N LEU A 209 -2.44 -7.79 18.10
CA LEU A 209 -2.83 -6.81 19.13
C LEU A 209 -3.68 -7.43 20.25
N LEU A 210 -4.50 -8.43 19.90
CA LEU A 210 -5.38 -9.12 20.84
C LEU A 210 -4.69 -10.28 21.59
N GLY A 211 -3.36 -10.44 21.44
CA GLY A 211 -2.58 -11.48 22.12
C GLY A 211 -2.83 -12.89 21.60
N LYS A 212 -3.36 -13.02 20.38
CA LYS A 212 -3.64 -14.30 19.73
C LYS A 212 -2.59 -14.63 18.67
#